data_0781ad7bbd86abdbbaf43f754d6e9f78
#
_entry.id   0781ad7bbd86abdbbaf43f754d6e9f78
#
_cell.length_a   1.000
_cell.length_b   1.000
_cell.length_c   1.000
_cell.angle_alpha   90.00
_cell.angle_beta   90.00
_cell.angle_gamma   90.00
#
_symmetry.space_group_name_H-M   'P 1'
#
loop_
_entity.id
_entity.type
_entity.pdbx_description
1 polymer ?
#
loop_
_entity_poly.entity_id
_entity_poly.type
_entity_poly.pdbx_seq_one_letter_code
_entity_poly.pdbx_strand_id
1 'polypeptide(L)' 'MTFETYHMKKIALIDVDDDVFVGTSYFCDKEDYDADEDGLEMVVNGDVIIYYQSDIKSIEVI' A
#
# COMPACT_ATOMS: atom_id res chain seq x y z
N MET A 1 1.04 -3.70 -12.46
CA MET A 1 1.66 -3.94 -11.15
C MET A 1 0.75 -4.82 -10.33
N THR A 2 1.29 -5.86 -9.70
CA THR A 2 0.52 -6.79 -8.89
C THR A 2 0.86 -6.57 -7.43
N PHE A 3 -0.06 -6.01 -6.66
CA PHE A 3 0.19 -5.69 -5.25
C PHE A 3 0.27 -6.91 -4.34
N GLU A 4 -0.20 -8.06 -4.81
CA GLU A 4 -0.15 -9.30 -4.03
C GLU A 4 1.27 -9.67 -3.60
N THR A 5 2.29 -9.29 -4.39
CA THR A 5 3.69 -9.56 -4.04
C THR A 5 4.15 -8.82 -2.79
N TYR A 6 3.43 -7.79 -2.38
CA TYR A 6 3.78 -7.00 -1.21
C TYR A 6 3.01 -7.41 0.04
N HIS A 7 2.14 -8.42 -0.07
CA HIS A 7 1.36 -8.89 1.08
C HIS A 7 2.27 -9.45 2.17
N MET A 8 2.10 -8.92 3.38
CA MET A 8 2.89 -9.29 4.56
C MET A 8 4.38 -9.03 4.39
N LYS A 9 4.73 -8.01 3.60
CA LYS A 9 6.12 -7.59 3.39
C LYS A 9 6.36 -6.23 4.02
N LYS A 10 7.56 -6.03 4.52
CA LYS A 10 7.98 -4.69 4.97
C LYS A 10 8.43 -3.92 3.74
N ILE A 11 7.82 -2.76 3.54
CA ILE A 11 8.06 -1.95 2.35
C ILE A 11 8.32 -0.49 2.71
N ALA A 12 8.96 0.22 1.79
CA ALA A 12 8.98 1.67 1.76
C ALA A 12 8.11 2.08 0.58
N LEU A 13 7.06 2.84 0.85
CA LEU A 13 6.10 3.30 -0.14
C LEU A 13 6.24 4.80 -0.29
N ILE A 14 6.32 5.27 -1.53
CA ILE A 14 6.33 6.71 -1.84
C ILE A 14 5.01 7.01 -2.56
N ASP A 15 4.25 7.95 -2.00
CA ASP A 15 2.99 8.34 -2.59
C ASP A 15 3.17 9.42 -3.65
N VAL A 16 2.07 9.82 -4.29
CA VAL A 16 2.11 10.81 -5.38
C VAL A 16 2.52 12.20 -4.91
N ASP A 17 2.48 12.46 -3.61
CA ASP A 17 2.94 13.71 -3.01
C ASP A 17 4.42 13.64 -2.56
N ASP A 18 5.11 12.56 -2.92
CA ASP A 18 6.52 12.29 -2.55
C ASP A 18 6.74 12.05 -1.06
N ASP A 19 5.69 11.74 -0.32
CA ASP A 19 5.81 11.33 1.07
C ASP A 19 6.21 9.86 1.15
N VAL A 20 7.07 9.53 2.12
CA VAL A 20 7.60 8.19 2.31
C VAL A 20 6.98 7.55 3.54
N PHE A 21 6.47 6.34 3.37
CA PHE A 21 5.88 5.56 4.46
C PHE A 21 6.55 4.19 4.52
N VAL A 22 6.98 3.78 5.72
CA VAL A 22 7.65 2.50 5.93
C VAL A 22 6.82 1.66 6.90
N GLY A 23 6.61 0.42 6.54
CA GLY A 23 5.88 -0.52 7.38
C GLY A 23 5.52 -1.79 6.66
N THR A 24 4.85 -2.69 7.38
CA THR A 24 4.35 -3.94 6.79
C THR A 24 3.06 -3.65 6.03
N SER A 25 2.99 -4.14 4.80
CA SER A 25 1.80 -3.95 3.96
C SER A 25 0.98 -5.22 3.89
N TYR A 26 -0.33 -5.04 3.69
CA TYR A 26 -1.28 -6.12 3.52
C TYR A 26 -2.10 -5.83 2.27
N PHE A 27 -2.19 -6.82 1.39
CA PHE A 27 -2.90 -6.66 0.13
C PHE A 27 -4.41 -6.52 0.36
N CYS A 28 -5.00 -5.53 -0.31
CA CYS A 28 -6.44 -5.28 -0.27
C CYS A 28 -7.00 -5.43 -1.70
N ASP A 29 -7.70 -6.54 -1.94
CA ASP A 29 -8.33 -6.79 -3.23
C ASP A 29 -9.49 -5.82 -3.43
N LYS A 30 -9.56 -5.21 -4.62
CA LYS A 30 -10.60 -4.22 -4.92
C LYS A 30 -12.02 -4.77 -4.78
N GLU A 31 -12.22 -6.04 -5.08
CA GLU A 31 -13.54 -6.65 -4.99
C GLU A 31 -13.97 -6.86 -3.53
N ASP A 32 -13.02 -7.24 -2.67
CA ASP A 32 -13.28 -7.44 -1.24
C ASP A 32 -13.59 -6.13 -0.53
N TYR A 33 -13.03 -5.03 -1.01
CA TYR A 33 -13.17 -3.71 -0.39
C TYR A 33 -14.17 -2.81 -1.13
N ASP A 34 -14.84 -3.34 -2.14
CA ASP A 34 -15.80 -2.60 -2.97
C ASP A 34 -15.18 -1.28 -3.49
N ALA A 35 -13.94 -1.38 -3.95
CA ALA A 35 -13.17 -0.26 -4.47
C ALA A 35 -12.94 -0.42 -5.98
N ASP A 36 -12.54 0.67 -6.63
CA ASP A 36 -12.27 0.68 -8.07
C ASP A 36 -10.89 0.11 -8.41
N GLU A 37 -10.00 0.04 -7.44
CA GLU A 37 -8.64 -0.44 -7.66
C GLU A 37 -8.10 -1.15 -6.42
N ASP A 38 -7.09 -1.99 -6.65
CA ASP A 38 -6.40 -2.69 -5.56
C ASP A 38 -5.62 -1.71 -4.69
N GLY A 39 -5.40 -2.07 -3.44
CA GLY A 39 -4.67 -1.24 -2.51
C GLY A 39 -3.76 -2.03 -1.60
N LEU A 40 -2.99 -1.30 -0.81
CA LEU A 40 -2.14 -1.83 0.25
C LEU A 40 -2.50 -1.14 1.55
N GLU A 41 -2.84 -1.93 2.56
CA GLU A 41 -3.08 -1.43 3.91
C GLU A 41 -1.77 -1.41 4.67
N MET A 42 -1.47 -0.30 5.32
CA MET A 42 -0.29 -0.15 6.16
C MET A 42 -0.67 0.50 7.48
N VAL A 43 0.06 0.15 8.53
CA VAL A 43 -0.05 0.84 9.81
C VAL A 43 1.11 1.83 9.89
N VAL A 44 0.78 3.11 9.94
CA VAL A 44 1.76 4.19 10.00
C VAL A 44 1.45 5.05 11.22
N ASN A 45 2.41 5.13 12.15
CA ASN A 45 2.26 5.90 13.39
C ASN A 45 0.98 5.54 14.17
N GLY A 46 0.60 4.25 14.16
CA GLY A 46 -0.58 3.78 14.85
C GLY A 46 -1.89 3.93 14.09
N ASP A 47 -1.86 4.56 12.93
CA ASP A 47 -3.03 4.71 12.07
C ASP A 47 -3.02 3.70 10.94
N VAL A 48 -4.19 3.13 10.65
CA VAL A 48 -4.36 2.21 9.52
C VAL A 48 -4.72 3.04 8.29
N ILE A 49 -3.89 2.95 7.25
CA ILE A 49 -4.08 3.70 6.02
C ILE A 49 -4.09 2.72 4.86
N ILE A 50 -5.01 2.92 3.92
CA ILE A 50 -5.06 2.14 2.68
C ILE A 50 -4.61 3.04 1.54
N TYR A 51 -3.55 2.60 0.84
CA TYR A 51 -3.04 3.29 -0.34
C TYR A 51 -3.51 2.54 -1.57
N TYR A 52 -4.31 3.20 -2.41
CA TYR A 52 -4.75 2.63 -3.67
C TYR A 52 -3.68 2.83 -4.74
N GLN A 53 -3.76 2.05 -5.80
CA GLN A 53 -2.76 2.06 -6.87
C GLN A 53 -2.47 3.47 -7.39
N SER A 54 -3.52 4.29 -7.58
CA SER A 54 -3.38 5.66 -8.08
C SER A 54 -2.71 6.61 -7.08
N ASP A 55 -2.65 6.23 -5.79
CA ASP A 55 -2.01 7.03 -4.75
C ASP A 55 -0.50 6.75 -4.62
N ILE A 56 -0.02 5.72 -5.30
CA ILE A 56 1.33 5.22 -5.10
C ILE A 56 2.23 5.56 -6.28
N LYS A 57 3.37 6.19 -6.00
CA LYS A 57 4.38 6.50 -6.99
C LYS A 57 5.38 5.36 -7.16
N SER A 58 5.84 4.80 -6.04
CA SER A 58 6.77 3.67 -6.06
C SER A 58 6.74 2.89 -4.77
N ILE A 59 7.17 1.61 -4.83
CA ILE A 59 7.25 0.71 -3.69
C ILE A 59 8.58 -0.02 -3.76
N GLU A 60 9.24 -0.14 -2.61
CA GLU A 60 10.46 -0.92 -2.49
C GLU A 60 10.34 -1.86 -1.30
N VAL A 61 10.66 -3.14 -1.50
CA VAL A 61 10.72 -4.13 -0.40
C VAL A 61 12.04 -3.98 0.33
N ILE A 62 11.97 -3.87 1.64
CA ILE A 62 13.16 -3.66 2.48
C ILE A 62 13.32 -4.75 3.54
#